data_14cc3da8e52a8302bd4d48e35747f9c6
#
_entry.id   14cc3da8e52a8302bd4d48e35747f9c6
#
_cell.length_a   1.000
_cell.length_b   1.000
_cell.length_c   1.000
_cell.angle_alpha   90.00
_cell.angle_beta   90.00
_cell.angle_gamma   90.00
#
_symmetry.space_group_name_H-M   'P 1'
#
loop_
_entity.id
_entity.type
_entity.pdbx_description
1 polymer ?
#
loop_
_entity_poly.entity_id
_entity_poly.type
_entity_poly.pdbx_seq_one_letter_code
_entity_poly.pdbx_strand_id
1 'polypeptide(L)'
;HEKFLTFDEAKDQPGYTIKYREDPIFLDPRNKNLGARLIINLEKLYLSLKKLDLHDANLKEYYSLSHSLGIVPKDLNKLKDKLFGIECNFEELNGIDFKKGCYVGQENTARIKLKNKLSKRLFPINVINGKLHEGESIYNNEVEIGKVLIDSDYPFALIKYLNENFDEKANFKTKEASINV
;
A
#
# COMPACT_ATOMS: atom_id res chain seq x y z
N HIS A 1 -13.62 -14.31 -5.52
CA HIS A 1 -13.11 -14.80 -4.24
C HIS A 1 -14.11 -15.76 -3.62
N GLU A 2 -15.31 -15.35 -3.28
CA GLU A 2 -16.38 -16.22 -2.76
C GLU A 2 -16.74 -17.40 -3.68
N LYS A 3 -16.57 -17.26 -4.99
CA LYS A 3 -16.79 -18.31 -5.97
C LYS A 3 -15.75 -19.45 -5.92
N PHE A 4 -14.58 -19.22 -5.34
CA PHE A 4 -13.50 -20.21 -5.26
C PHE A 4 -13.38 -20.87 -3.91
N LEU A 5 -13.83 -20.20 -2.86
CA LEU A 5 -13.45 -20.53 -1.51
C LEU A 5 -14.62 -20.28 -0.55
N THR A 6 -15.11 -21.33 0.07
CA THR A 6 -15.77 -21.21 1.36
C THR A 6 -14.69 -20.99 2.40
N PHE A 7 -14.44 -19.72 2.77
CA PHE A 7 -13.50 -19.42 3.82
C PHE A 7 -14.13 -19.59 5.19
N ASP A 8 -13.52 -20.44 6.01
CA ASP A 8 -13.54 -20.27 7.44
C ASP A 8 -12.79 -19.00 7.80
N GLU A 9 -13.20 -18.27 8.82
CA GLU A 9 -12.48 -17.07 9.32
C GLU A 9 -10.99 -17.35 9.58
N ALA A 10 -10.65 -18.57 10.01
CA ALA A 10 -9.27 -19.03 10.20
C ALA A 10 -8.44 -19.06 8.91
N LYS A 11 -9.07 -19.07 7.75
CA LYS A 11 -8.43 -19.15 6.43
C LYS A 11 -8.41 -17.81 5.69
N ASP A 12 -9.09 -16.79 6.23
CA ASP A 12 -9.13 -15.45 5.67
C ASP A 12 -7.92 -14.61 6.11
N GLN A 13 -6.71 -15.12 5.84
CA GLN A 13 -5.45 -14.48 6.21
C GLN A 13 -4.63 -14.12 4.96
N PRO A 14 -3.88 -13.01 4.99
CA PRO A 14 -2.95 -12.66 3.94
C PRO A 14 -2.01 -13.83 3.61
N GLY A 15 -1.83 -14.12 2.33
CA GLY A 15 -0.97 -15.22 1.88
C GLY A 15 -1.57 -16.63 1.99
N TYR A 16 -2.78 -16.81 2.55
CA TYR A 16 -3.43 -18.13 2.55
C TYR A 16 -3.55 -18.66 1.12
N THR A 17 -3.03 -19.86 0.88
CA THR A 17 -2.86 -20.46 -0.44
C THR A 17 -3.63 -21.77 -0.56
N ILE A 18 -4.33 -21.95 -1.67
CA ILE A 18 -4.95 -23.19 -2.07
C ILE A 18 -4.55 -23.57 -3.50
N LYS A 19 -4.87 -24.78 -3.91
CA LYS A 19 -4.77 -25.20 -5.31
C LYS A 19 -6.15 -25.18 -5.98
N TYR A 20 -6.21 -24.61 -7.17
CA TYR A 20 -7.33 -24.71 -8.08
C TYR A 20 -6.87 -25.40 -9.35
N ARG A 21 -7.29 -26.67 -9.56
CA ARG A 21 -6.82 -27.50 -10.70
C ARG A 21 -5.30 -27.54 -10.83
N GLU A 22 -4.61 -27.75 -9.70
CA GLU A 22 -3.15 -27.75 -9.54
C GLU A 22 -2.46 -26.38 -9.63
N ASP A 23 -3.15 -25.34 -10.01
CA ASP A 23 -2.61 -23.98 -10.07
C ASP A 23 -2.83 -23.25 -8.71
N PRO A 24 -1.84 -22.52 -8.18
CA PRO A 24 -1.97 -21.86 -6.89
C PRO A 24 -2.86 -20.61 -6.97
N ILE A 25 -3.79 -20.52 -6.02
CA ILE A 25 -4.54 -19.29 -5.71
C ILE A 25 -4.21 -18.89 -4.29
N PHE A 26 -3.88 -17.63 -4.06
CA PHE A 26 -3.57 -17.11 -2.73
C PHE A 26 -4.11 -15.70 -2.52
N LEU A 27 -4.50 -15.40 -1.28
CA LEU A 27 -4.83 -14.03 -0.90
C LEU A 27 -3.58 -13.16 -0.98
N ASP A 28 -3.74 -11.92 -1.44
CA ASP A 28 -2.60 -11.01 -1.55
C ASP A 28 -1.91 -10.87 -0.19
N PRO A 29 -0.60 -11.22 -0.08
CA PRO A 29 0.09 -11.23 1.20
C PRO A 29 0.26 -9.83 1.81
N ARG A 30 0.15 -8.77 1.02
CA ARG A 30 0.23 -7.40 1.50
C ARG A 30 -1.03 -6.97 2.23
N ASN A 31 -2.20 -7.29 1.67
CA ASN A 31 -3.50 -6.99 2.24
C ASN A 31 -4.58 -7.86 1.58
N LYS A 32 -5.35 -8.59 2.37
CA LYS A 32 -6.41 -9.47 1.85
C LYS A 32 -7.48 -8.74 1.03
N ASN A 33 -7.70 -7.46 1.30
CA ASN A 33 -8.66 -6.63 0.58
C ASN A 33 -8.25 -6.35 -0.87
N LEU A 34 -7.00 -6.60 -1.25
CA LEU A 34 -6.58 -6.64 -2.65
C LEU A 34 -7.11 -7.86 -3.41
N GLY A 35 -7.74 -8.81 -2.70
CA GLY A 35 -8.31 -10.01 -3.28
C GLY A 35 -7.30 -11.15 -3.46
N ALA A 36 -7.63 -12.07 -4.34
CA ALA A 36 -6.81 -13.25 -4.60
C ALA A 36 -5.95 -13.09 -5.84
N ARG A 37 -4.78 -13.72 -5.82
CA ARG A 37 -3.87 -13.87 -6.95
C ARG A 37 -3.92 -15.30 -7.44
N LEU A 38 -3.90 -15.47 -8.76
CA LEU A 38 -3.88 -16.76 -9.42
C LEU A 38 -2.65 -16.82 -10.34
N ILE A 39 -1.85 -17.88 -10.20
CA ILE A 39 -0.75 -18.15 -11.12
C ILE A 39 -1.16 -19.35 -11.96
N ILE A 40 -1.47 -19.12 -13.22
CA ILE A 40 -2.06 -20.11 -14.12
C ILE A 40 -1.58 -19.90 -15.55
N ASN A 41 -1.60 -20.97 -16.35
CA ASN A 41 -1.42 -20.86 -17.80
C ASN A 41 -2.55 -20.00 -18.41
N LEU A 42 -2.21 -19.15 -19.39
CA LEU A 42 -3.14 -18.19 -19.98
C LEU A 42 -4.36 -18.87 -20.65
N GLU A 43 -4.16 -19.99 -21.31
CA GLU A 43 -5.26 -20.75 -21.96
C GLU A 43 -6.27 -21.28 -20.91
N LYS A 44 -5.75 -21.83 -19.81
CA LYS A 44 -6.58 -22.27 -18.68
C LYS A 44 -7.29 -21.10 -18.01
N LEU A 45 -6.67 -19.93 -17.96
CA LEU A 45 -7.25 -18.72 -17.37
C LEU A 45 -8.55 -18.35 -18.09
N TYR A 46 -8.56 -18.23 -19.41
CA TYR A 46 -9.77 -17.90 -20.16
C TYR A 46 -10.93 -18.86 -19.94
N LEU A 47 -10.65 -20.16 -19.90
CA LEU A 47 -11.66 -21.18 -19.59
C LEU A 47 -12.19 -21.05 -18.16
N SER A 48 -11.32 -20.71 -17.22
CA SER A 48 -11.68 -20.54 -15.82
C SER A 48 -12.52 -19.30 -15.57
N LEU A 49 -12.16 -18.17 -16.18
CA LEU A 49 -12.94 -16.93 -16.10
C LEU A 49 -14.35 -17.13 -16.61
N LYS A 50 -14.51 -17.76 -17.79
CA LYS A 50 -15.81 -18.08 -18.38
C LYS A 50 -16.65 -19.03 -17.50
N LYS A 51 -16.02 -20.09 -16.95
CA LYS A 51 -16.73 -21.05 -16.08
C LYS A 51 -17.19 -20.45 -14.77
N LEU A 52 -16.43 -19.49 -14.24
CA LEU A 52 -16.69 -18.88 -12.95
C LEU A 52 -17.47 -17.57 -13.07
N ASP A 53 -17.84 -17.20 -14.30
CA ASP A 53 -18.54 -15.94 -14.60
C ASP A 53 -17.80 -14.73 -14.03
N LEU A 54 -16.48 -14.68 -14.26
CA LEU A 54 -15.64 -13.58 -13.89
C LEU A 54 -15.38 -12.70 -15.10
N HIS A 55 -15.35 -11.39 -14.90
CA HIS A 55 -15.15 -10.40 -15.93
C HIS A 55 -13.83 -9.65 -15.73
N ASP A 56 -13.25 -9.20 -16.84
CA ASP A 56 -12.11 -8.29 -16.78
C ASP A 56 -12.52 -6.95 -16.17
N ALA A 57 -11.67 -6.44 -15.29
CA ALA A 57 -11.79 -5.10 -14.73
C ALA A 57 -10.69 -4.20 -15.31
N ASN A 58 -10.92 -2.88 -15.26
CA ASN A 58 -9.91 -1.92 -15.66
C ASN A 58 -8.75 -1.91 -14.66
N LEU A 59 -7.52 -1.89 -15.14
CA LEU A 59 -6.33 -1.80 -14.30
C LEU A 59 -6.36 -0.58 -13.34
N LYS A 60 -7.02 0.51 -13.75
CA LYS A 60 -7.22 1.68 -12.90
C LYS A 60 -8.02 1.37 -11.64
N GLU A 61 -8.99 0.46 -11.70
CA GLU A 61 -9.78 0.04 -10.53
C GLU A 61 -8.88 -0.65 -9.50
N TYR A 62 -8.01 -1.54 -9.96
CA TYR A 62 -7.02 -2.18 -9.10
C TYR A 62 -6.04 -1.16 -8.49
N TYR A 63 -5.59 -0.17 -9.27
CA TYR A 63 -4.70 0.86 -8.76
C TYR A 63 -5.38 1.78 -7.76
N SER A 64 -6.64 2.16 -8.00
CA SER A 64 -7.43 2.94 -7.05
C SER A 64 -7.64 2.19 -5.74
N LEU A 65 -7.98 0.89 -5.82
CA LEU A 65 -8.10 0.03 -4.64
C LEU A 65 -6.76 -0.08 -3.90
N SER A 66 -5.65 -0.30 -4.61
CA SER A 66 -4.32 -0.36 -3.98
C SER A 66 -3.99 0.94 -3.27
N HIS A 67 -4.24 2.08 -3.92
CA HIS A 67 -4.00 3.41 -3.36
C HIS A 67 -4.82 3.63 -2.07
N SER A 68 -6.12 3.33 -2.09
CA SER A 68 -6.99 3.48 -0.91
C SER A 68 -6.59 2.58 0.27
N LEU A 69 -5.86 1.50 0.00
CA LEU A 69 -5.29 0.60 1.02
C LEU A 69 -3.87 0.99 1.44
N GLY A 70 -3.38 2.15 1.03
CA GLY A 70 -2.03 2.63 1.36
C GLY A 70 -0.90 1.86 0.65
N ILE A 71 -1.21 1.16 -0.44
CA ILE A 71 -0.25 0.37 -1.20
C ILE A 71 0.09 1.10 -2.49
N VAL A 72 1.34 1.46 -2.68
CA VAL A 72 1.82 2.16 -3.88
C VAL A 72 1.63 1.27 -5.12
N PRO A 73 0.73 1.62 -6.07
CA PRO A 73 0.44 0.76 -7.22
C PRO A 73 1.46 0.87 -8.33
N LYS A 74 2.08 2.04 -8.49
CA LYS A 74 3.10 2.34 -9.51
C LYS A 74 4.06 3.44 -9.03
N ASP A 75 5.07 3.75 -9.80
CA ASP A 75 6.07 4.81 -9.51
C ASP A 75 6.92 4.56 -8.25
N LEU A 76 7.09 3.30 -7.85
CA LEU A 76 7.93 2.88 -6.72
C LEU A 76 9.39 3.37 -6.84
N ASN A 77 9.87 3.58 -8.06
CA ASN A 77 11.20 4.12 -8.33
C ASN A 77 11.38 5.53 -7.74
N LYS A 78 10.32 6.32 -7.62
CA LYS A 78 10.34 7.63 -6.98
C LYS A 78 10.63 7.58 -5.47
N LEU A 79 10.42 6.43 -4.84
CA LEU A 79 10.68 6.20 -3.41
C LEU A 79 12.08 5.65 -3.14
N LYS A 80 12.79 5.20 -4.19
CA LYS A 80 14.12 4.61 -4.05
C LYS A 80 15.07 5.60 -3.36
N ASP A 81 15.82 5.09 -2.38
CA ASP A 81 16.82 5.82 -1.60
C ASP A 81 16.29 7.04 -0.81
N LYS A 82 14.96 7.23 -0.74
CA LYS A 82 14.31 8.32 0.00
C LYS A 82 13.71 7.89 1.33
N LEU A 83 13.38 6.61 1.49
CA LEU A 83 12.66 6.06 2.64
C LEU A 83 13.27 4.76 3.13
N PHE A 84 13.10 4.51 4.42
CA PHE A 84 13.27 3.17 4.98
C PHE A 84 12.02 2.32 4.76
N GLY A 85 12.18 1.00 4.60
CA GLY A 85 11.04 0.10 4.38
C GLY A 85 9.96 0.18 5.46
N ILE A 86 10.36 0.47 6.71
CA ILE A 86 9.42 0.66 7.81
C ILE A 86 8.59 1.96 7.67
N GLU A 87 9.12 3.00 7.04
CA GLU A 87 8.39 4.22 6.70
C GLU A 87 7.42 4.00 5.52
N CYS A 88 7.69 2.98 4.68
CA CYS A 88 6.83 2.54 3.57
C CYS A 88 5.73 1.56 4.02
N ASN A 89 5.44 1.45 5.30
CA ASN A 89 4.44 0.54 5.87
C ASN A 89 4.75 -0.96 5.62
N PHE A 90 6.01 -1.35 5.40
CA PHE A 90 6.36 -2.74 5.07
C PHE A 90 6.07 -3.70 6.22
N GLU A 91 6.00 -3.23 7.47
CA GLU A 91 5.56 -4.07 8.59
C GLU A 91 4.07 -4.40 8.45
N GLU A 92 3.23 -3.41 8.23
CA GLU A 92 1.78 -3.53 8.08
C GLU A 92 1.40 -4.29 6.79
N LEU A 93 2.24 -4.20 5.77
CA LEU A 93 2.09 -4.91 4.50
C LEU A 93 2.76 -6.28 4.48
N ASN A 94 3.14 -6.82 5.64
CA ASN A 94 3.80 -8.12 5.79
C ASN A 94 5.14 -8.24 5.00
N GLY A 95 5.79 -7.12 4.69
CA GLY A 95 7.08 -7.06 4.00
C GLY A 95 8.29 -7.18 4.94
N ILE A 96 8.08 -7.04 6.25
CA ILE A 96 9.11 -7.16 7.30
C ILE A 96 8.61 -8.11 8.37
N ASP A 97 9.43 -9.10 8.72
CA ASP A 97 9.20 -9.99 9.84
C ASP A 97 10.29 -9.74 10.91
N PHE A 98 9.90 -9.14 12.04
CA PHE A 98 10.80 -8.89 13.16
C PHE A 98 11.10 -10.12 14.01
N LYS A 99 10.38 -11.23 13.82
CA LYS A 99 10.57 -12.48 14.54
C LYS A 99 11.55 -13.42 13.85
N LYS A 100 11.85 -13.21 12.55
CA LYS A 100 12.82 -14.02 11.84
C LYS A 100 14.26 -13.71 12.29
N GLY A 101 15.18 -14.61 12.00
CA GLY A 101 16.62 -14.43 12.28
C GLY A 101 17.25 -13.24 11.54
N CYS A 102 18.55 -13.04 11.78
CA CYS A 102 19.31 -11.92 11.24
C CYS A 102 19.39 -11.95 9.70
N TYR A 103 19.37 -10.76 9.09
CA TYR A 103 19.58 -10.56 7.65
C TYR A 103 20.39 -9.29 7.41
N VAL A 104 21.04 -9.19 6.26
CA VAL A 104 21.87 -8.02 5.90
C VAL A 104 20.98 -6.76 5.81
N GLY A 105 21.39 -5.69 6.47
CA GLY A 105 20.68 -4.40 6.46
C GLY A 105 19.54 -4.26 7.50
N GLN A 106 19.31 -5.28 8.34
CA GLN A 106 18.26 -5.22 9.37
C GLN A 106 18.50 -4.17 10.46
N GLU A 107 19.77 -3.79 10.71
CA GLU A 107 20.15 -2.95 11.85
C GLU A 107 19.37 -1.65 11.93
N ASN A 108 19.25 -0.93 10.82
CA ASN A 108 18.50 0.32 10.79
C ASN A 108 17.01 0.11 11.04
N THR A 109 16.41 -0.90 10.41
CA THR A 109 14.98 -1.23 10.55
C THR A 109 14.66 -1.66 11.99
N ALA A 110 15.44 -2.57 12.56
CA ALA A 110 15.29 -3.02 13.93
C ALA A 110 15.53 -1.87 14.94
N ARG A 111 16.53 -1.02 14.71
CA ARG A 111 16.85 0.13 15.57
C ARG A 111 15.72 1.17 15.58
N ILE A 112 15.11 1.47 14.44
CA ILE A 112 13.96 2.39 14.35
C ILE A 112 12.78 1.82 15.15
N LYS A 113 12.48 0.53 14.97
CA LYS A 113 11.38 -0.16 15.68
C LYS A 113 11.60 -0.19 17.19
N LEU A 114 12.76 -0.68 17.64
CA LEU A 114 13.09 -0.84 19.07
C LEU A 114 13.13 0.49 19.83
N LYS A 115 13.52 1.57 19.19
CA LYS A 115 13.59 2.91 19.81
C LYS A 115 12.30 3.70 19.68
N ASN A 116 11.23 3.13 19.15
CA ASN A 116 9.97 3.85 18.82
C ASN A 116 10.22 5.18 18.10
N LYS A 117 11.19 5.20 17.17
CA LYS A 117 11.61 6.42 16.45
C LYS A 117 10.89 6.59 15.11
N LEU A 118 9.93 5.74 14.81
CA LEU A 118 9.12 5.89 13.61
C LEU A 118 8.17 7.06 13.81
N SER A 119 8.57 8.22 13.31
CA SER A 119 7.79 9.46 13.40
C SER A 119 7.14 9.87 12.08
N LYS A 120 7.51 9.18 10.99
CA LYS A 120 7.03 9.46 9.64
C LYS A 120 6.56 8.18 8.99
N ARG A 121 5.49 8.29 8.19
CA ARG A 121 4.96 7.19 7.37
C ARG A 121 4.51 7.69 6.00
N LEU A 122 4.53 6.78 5.06
CA LEU A 122 3.99 7.00 3.72
C LEU A 122 2.46 6.85 3.76
N PHE A 123 1.75 7.90 3.37
CA PHE A 123 0.30 7.93 3.30
C PHE A 123 -0.17 8.15 1.86
N PRO A 124 -1.25 7.48 1.43
CA PRO A 124 -1.97 7.87 0.25
C PRO A 124 -2.59 9.25 0.50
N ILE A 125 -2.59 10.11 -0.49
CA ILE A 125 -3.21 11.44 -0.40
C ILE A 125 -4.18 11.65 -1.56
N ASN A 126 -5.26 12.37 -1.31
CA ASN A 126 -6.22 12.72 -2.34
C ASN A 126 -6.17 14.23 -2.59
N VAL A 127 -6.14 14.61 -3.86
CA VAL A 127 -6.17 16.01 -4.27
C VAL A 127 -7.61 16.50 -4.28
N ILE A 128 -7.93 17.50 -3.43
CA ILE A 128 -9.23 18.13 -3.39
C ILE A 128 -9.32 19.18 -4.49
N ASN A 129 -8.29 20.01 -4.61
CA ASN A 129 -8.14 20.99 -5.67
C ASN A 129 -6.67 21.32 -5.91
N GLY A 130 -6.38 21.96 -7.04
CA GLY A 130 -5.04 22.40 -7.41
C GLY A 130 -4.20 21.29 -8.06
N LYS A 131 -2.90 21.45 -8.06
CA LYS A 131 -1.93 20.53 -8.67
C LYS A 131 -0.81 20.21 -7.68
N LEU A 132 -0.43 18.93 -7.62
CA LEU A 132 0.68 18.46 -6.81
C LEU A 132 1.97 18.43 -7.62
N HIS A 133 3.07 18.69 -6.92
CA HIS A 133 4.42 18.47 -7.45
C HIS A 133 5.26 17.65 -6.47
N GLU A 134 6.05 16.73 -7.02
CA GLU A 134 6.99 15.94 -6.24
C GLU A 134 7.95 16.85 -5.48
N GLY A 135 8.13 16.59 -4.21
CA GLY A 135 9.02 17.37 -3.35
C GLY A 135 8.38 18.54 -2.65
N GLU A 136 7.11 18.89 -2.93
CA GLU A 136 6.42 19.95 -2.18
C GLU A 136 6.20 19.59 -0.72
N SER A 137 6.37 20.58 0.15
CA SER A 137 6.01 20.45 1.56
C SER A 137 4.51 20.55 1.77
N ILE A 138 4.02 19.79 2.76
CA ILE A 138 2.62 19.74 3.17
C ILE A 138 2.51 20.44 4.51
N TYR A 139 1.52 21.33 4.63
CA TYR A 139 1.32 22.17 5.80
C TYR A 139 -0.07 21.98 6.41
N ASN A 140 -0.12 21.98 7.74
CA ASN A 140 -1.32 22.27 8.51
C ASN A 140 -1.10 23.58 9.27
N ASN A 141 -1.88 24.61 8.98
CA ASN A 141 -1.78 25.95 9.59
C ASN A 141 -0.35 26.48 9.59
N GLU A 142 0.45 26.59 8.70
CA GLU A 142 1.84 27.08 8.65
C GLU A 142 2.90 26.10 9.19
N VAL A 143 2.50 24.98 9.84
CA VAL A 143 3.42 23.96 10.31
C VAL A 143 3.62 22.90 9.24
N GLU A 144 4.87 22.65 8.86
CA GLU A 144 5.21 21.58 7.92
C GLU A 144 5.06 20.21 8.58
N ILE A 145 4.11 19.43 8.07
CA ILE A 145 3.80 18.09 8.55
C ILE A 145 4.29 16.97 7.62
N GLY A 146 4.70 17.27 6.40
CA GLY A 146 5.10 16.24 5.46
C GLY A 146 5.60 16.75 4.12
N LYS A 147 5.82 15.80 3.19
CA LYS A 147 6.34 16.08 1.87
C LYS A 147 5.73 15.15 0.83
N VAL A 148 5.34 15.68 -0.32
CA VAL A 148 4.86 14.89 -1.47
C VAL A 148 6.03 14.11 -2.07
N LEU A 149 5.87 12.80 -2.24
CA LEU A 149 6.89 11.93 -2.84
C LEU A 149 6.49 11.38 -4.19
N ILE A 150 5.20 11.16 -4.41
CA ILE A 150 4.62 10.75 -5.68
C ILE A 150 3.48 11.71 -6.00
N ASP A 151 3.52 12.33 -7.17
CA ASP A 151 2.59 13.35 -7.65
C ASP A 151 1.75 12.91 -8.86
N SER A 152 1.76 11.59 -9.14
CA SER A 152 0.99 10.99 -10.24
C SER A 152 -0.49 10.79 -9.88
N ASP A 153 -1.24 10.05 -10.70
CA ASP A 153 -2.68 9.75 -10.49
C ASP A 153 -3.00 9.07 -9.14
N TYR A 154 -2.00 8.46 -8.51
CA TYR A 154 -2.09 7.81 -7.20
C TYR A 154 -1.03 8.38 -6.27
N PRO A 155 -1.25 9.60 -5.77
CA PRO A 155 -0.21 10.35 -5.07
C PRO A 155 0.03 9.85 -3.65
N PHE A 156 1.28 9.96 -3.21
CA PHE A 156 1.71 9.58 -1.86
C PHE A 156 2.59 10.66 -1.24
N ALA A 157 2.45 10.80 0.06
CA ALA A 157 3.25 11.72 0.87
C ALA A 157 3.88 11.02 2.07
N LEU A 158 5.08 11.46 2.44
CA LEU A 158 5.70 11.11 3.72
C LEU A 158 5.24 12.12 4.76
N ILE A 159 4.49 11.67 5.76
CA ILE A 159 3.86 12.52 6.77
C ILE A 159 4.41 12.21 8.15
N LYS A 160 4.65 13.25 8.95
CA LYS A 160 5.04 13.21 10.37
C LYS A 160 3.79 12.95 11.23
N TYR A 161 3.34 11.70 11.29
CA TYR A 161 2.05 11.32 11.88
C TYR A 161 2.00 11.42 13.42
N LEU A 162 3.14 11.49 14.10
CA LEU A 162 3.21 11.76 15.55
C LEU A 162 3.26 13.25 15.87
N ASN A 163 3.11 14.14 14.90
CA ASN A 163 3.03 15.57 15.11
C ASN A 163 1.64 15.94 15.63
N GLU A 164 1.57 16.77 16.66
CA GLU A 164 0.31 17.27 17.25
C GLU A 164 -0.58 18.00 16.23
N ASN A 165 0.02 18.51 15.16
CA ASN A 165 -0.69 19.16 14.07
C ASN A 165 -1.16 18.19 12.95
N PHE A 166 -1.02 16.87 13.13
CA PHE A 166 -1.54 15.89 12.19
C PHE A 166 -2.86 15.31 12.68
N ASP A 167 -3.90 15.49 11.88
CA ASP A 167 -5.21 14.85 12.04
C ASP A 167 -5.59 14.24 10.67
N GLU A 168 -5.78 12.92 10.59
CA GLU A 168 -6.16 12.23 9.36
C GLU A 168 -7.45 12.76 8.71
N LYS A 169 -8.31 13.38 9.50
CA LYS A 169 -9.58 13.97 9.02
C LYS A 169 -9.44 15.41 8.54
N ALA A 170 -8.28 16.01 8.72
CA ALA A 170 -8.05 17.39 8.33
C ALA A 170 -7.71 17.51 6.84
N ASN A 171 -7.96 18.70 6.30
CA ASN A 171 -7.45 19.09 4.99
C ASN A 171 -6.13 19.82 5.18
N PHE A 172 -5.16 19.46 4.36
CA PHE A 172 -3.82 20.02 4.37
C PHE A 172 -3.58 20.84 3.11
N LYS A 173 -2.57 21.68 3.14
CA LYS A 173 -2.20 22.52 2.01
C LYS A 173 -0.78 22.24 1.55
N THR A 174 -0.57 22.25 0.23
CA THR A 174 0.74 22.44 -0.39
C THR A 174 0.80 23.87 -0.95
N LYS A 175 1.83 24.17 -1.70
CA LYS A 175 1.96 25.49 -2.35
C LYS A 175 0.80 25.76 -3.32
N GLU A 176 0.35 24.75 -4.07
CA GLU A 176 -0.60 24.90 -5.17
C GLU A 176 -1.83 23.97 -5.06
N ALA A 177 -1.92 23.13 -4.01
CA ALA A 177 -3.03 22.20 -3.85
C ALA A 177 -3.57 22.16 -2.41
N SER A 178 -4.83 21.72 -2.30
CA SER A 178 -5.42 21.23 -1.05
C SER A 178 -5.61 19.74 -1.15
N ILE A 179 -5.28 19.03 -0.10
CA ILE A 179 -5.28 17.56 -0.03
C ILE A 179 -5.91 17.07 1.27
N ASN A 180 -6.33 15.80 1.27
CA ASN A 180 -6.57 15.03 2.50
C ASN A 180 -5.80 13.69 2.44
N VAL A 181 -5.76 13.00 3.59
CA VAL A 181 -5.11 11.69 3.76
C VAL A 181 -6.17 10.59 3.81
#